data_cfe0e3c4c504bab8162915a205718ba4
#
_entry.id   cfe0e3c4c504bab8162915a205718ba4
#
_cell.length_a   1.000
_cell.length_b   1.000
_cell.length_c   1.000
_cell.angle_alpha   90.00
_cell.angle_beta   90.00
_cell.angle_gamma   90.00
#
_symmetry.space_group_name_H-M   'P 1'
#
loop_
_entity.id
_entity.type
_entity.pdbx_description
1 polymer ?
#
loop_
_entity_poly.entity_id
_entity_poly.type
_entity_poly.pdbx_seq_one_letter_code
_entity_poly.pdbx_strand_id
1 'polypeptide(L)'
;MSKVVKFGGSSLASAEQFKKVGNIIRADKERKYVVPSAPGKRFSDDTKVTDMLYACYDLADQGKSFKAELDAIKARYQEIIDGLQLDLDLVDEFKTIAVSYTHLRAHETCADL
;
A
#
# COMPACT_ATOMS: atom_id res chain seq x y z
N MET A 1 22.99 -19.64 -7.15
CA MET A 1 21.55 -20.02 -7.18
C MET A 1 20.69 -18.82 -6.83
N SER A 2 19.64 -18.57 -7.60
CA SER A 2 18.75 -17.46 -7.34
C SER A 2 17.89 -17.73 -6.09
N LYS A 3 17.70 -16.68 -5.29
CA LYS A 3 16.91 -16.74 -4.05
C LYS A 3 15.64 -15.91 -4.21
N VAL A 4 14.57 -16.38 -3.58
CA VAL A 4 13.32 -15.62 -3.41
C VAL A 4 13.28 -15.10 -1.98
N VAL A 5 13.08 -13.81 -1.84
CA VAL A 5 13.01 -13.17 -0.51
C VAL A 5 11.66 -12.47 -0.34
N LYS A 6 11.08 -12.62 0.84
CA LYS A 6 9.79 -12.02 1.17
C LYS A 6 9.95 -11.06 2.33
N PHE A 7 9.34 -9.89 2.20
CA PHE A 7 9.35 -8.87 3.24
C PHE A 7 7.91 -8.62 3.72
N GLY A 8 7.71 -8.76 5.02
CA GLY A 8 6.40 -8.52 5.62
C GLY A 8 6.10 -7.03 5.78
N GLY A 9 4.88 -6.72 6.21
CA GLY A 9 4.39 -5.35 6.30
C GLY A 9 5.20 -4.46 7.23
N SER A 10 5.66 -4.97 8.37
CA SER A 10 6.47 -4.19 9.31
C SER A 10 7.82 -3.79 8.73
N SER A 11 8.36 -4.61 7.84
CA SER A 11 9.63 -4.32 7.15
C SER A 11 9.48 -3.23 6.09
N LEU A 12 8.27 -2.88 5.71
CA LEU A 12 7.95 -1.89 4.67
C LEU A 12 7.10 -0.73 5.21
N ALA A 13 7.06 -0.57 6.53
CA ALA A 13 6.15 0.39 7.17
C ALA A 13 6.58 1.85 7.01
N SER A 14 7.87 2.11 6.81
CA SER A 14 8.41 3.46 6.74
C SER A 14 9.61 3.53 5.80
N ALA A 15 10.04 4.74 5.46
CA ALA A 15 11.22 4.96 4.62
C ALA A 15 12.48 4.33 5.23
N GLU A 16 12.63 4.43 6.55
CA GLU A 16 13.78 3.84 7.26
C GLU A 16 13.82 2.33 7.09
N GLN A 17 12.66 1.67 7.21
CA GLN A 17 12.56 0.23 7.01
C GLN A 17 12.85 -0.16 5.56
N PHE A 18 12.37 0.62 4.59
CA PHE A 18 12.71 0.41 3.17
C PHE A 18 14.21 0.47 2.92
N LYS A 19 14.93 1.38 3.58
CA LYS A 19 16.38 1.46 3.45
C LYS A 19 17.05 0.18 3.94
N LYS A 20 16.58 -0.38 5.05
CA LYS A 20 17.09 -1.65 5.58
C LYS A 20 16.84 -2.79 4.60
N VAL A 21 15.64 -2.85 4.02
CA VAL A 21 15.29 -3.86 3.00
C VAL A 21 16.21 -3.74 1.79
N GLY A 22 16.44 -2.53 1.31
CA GLY A 22 17.35 -2.27 0.19
C GLY A 22 18.75 -2.77 0.48
N ASN A 23 19.25 -2.54 1.68
CA ASN A 23 20.57 -3.02 2.10
C ASN A 23 20.64 -4.56 2.12
N ILE A 24 19.59 -5.21 2.60
CA ILE A 24 19.50 -6.68 2.62
C ILE A 24 19.54 -7.22 1.19
N ILE A 25 18.77 -6.65 0.28
CA ILE A 25 18.72 -7.10 -1.12
C ILE A 25 20.09 -6.93 -1.78
N ARG A 26 20.72 -5.78 -1.59
CA ARG A 26 22.04 -5.50 -2.21
C ARG A 26 23.19 -6.31 -1.61
N ALA A 27 23.03 -6.81 -0.38
CA ALA A 27 24.08 -7.57 0.30
C ALA A 27 24.32 -8.95 -0.34
N ASP A 28 23.38 -9.48 -1.09
CA ASP A 28 23.49 -10.79 -1.74
C ASP A 28 22.92 -10.71 -3.16
N LYS A 29 23.76 -10.90 -4.15
CA LYS A 29 23.38 -10.83 -5.58
C LYS A 29 22.41 -11.95 -5.99
N GLU A 30 22.31 -13.00 -5.21
CA GLU A 30 21.40 -14.10 -5.48
C GLU A 30 19.96 -13.81 -5.08
N ARG A 31 19.71 -12.74 -4.31
CA ARG A 31 18.37 -12.28 -3.93
C ARG A 31 17.73 -11.53 -5.09
N LYS A 32 17.30 -12.28 -6.11
CA LYS A 32 16.79 -11.73 -7.37
C LYS A 32 15.28 -11.55 -7.38
N TYR A 33 14.56 -12.38 -6.64
CA TYR A 33 13.11 -12.36 -6.62
C TYR A 33 12.62 -11.81 -5.28
N VAL A 34 12.02 -10.64 -5.33
CA VAL A 34 11.57 -9.93 -4.11
C VAL A 34 10.05 -9.89 -4.09
N VAL A 35 9.46 -10.38 -3.01
CA VAL A 35 8.01 -10.35 -2.79
C VAL A 35 7.71 -9.40 -1.64
N PRO A 36 7.26 -8.18 -1.93
CA PRO A 36 6.91 -7.23 -0.90
C PRO A 36 5.47 -7.40 -0.43
N SER A 37 5.20 -6.93 0.79
CA SER A 37 3.85 -6.79 1.32
C SER A 37 3.44 -5.31 1.26
N ALA A 38 2.17 -5.02 1.54
CA ALA A 38 1.75 -3.64 1.77
C ALA A 38 2.38 -3.11 3.07
N PRO A 39 2.60 -1.78 3.20
CA PRO A 39 3.16 -1.22 4.42
C PRO A 39 2.34 -1.57 5.66
N GLY A 40 3.02 -2.04 6.69
CA GLY A 40 2.41 -2.40 7.95
C GLY A 40 2.40 -1.24 8.94
N LYS A 41 2.31 -1.58 10.22
CA LYS A 41 2.31 -0.60 11.31
C LYS A 41 3.70 0.02 11.49
N ARG A 42 3.76 1.35 11.62
CA ARG A 42 4.99 2.07 11.94
C ARG A 42 5.30 1.99 13.44
N PHE A 43 4.24 1.86 14.24
CA PHE A 43 4.30 1.74 15.70
C PHE A 43 3.08 0.93 16.15
N SER A 44 3.02 0.55 17.44
CA SER A 44 2.02 -0.40 17.93
C SER A 44 0.57 0.02 17.72
N ASP A 45 0.27 1.32 17.80
CA ASP A 45 -1.09 1.86 17.64
C ASP A 45 -1.41 2.29 16.21
N ASP A 46 -0.51 2.06 15.28
CA ASP A 46 -0.71 2.44 13.88
C ASP A 46 -1.65 1.44 13.17
N THR A 47 -2.11 1.82 11.99
CA THR A 47 -2.99 0.99 11.16
C THR A 47 -2.21 0.47 9.95
N LYS A 48 -2.36 -0.80 9.63
CA LYS A 48 -1.78 -1.37 8.41
C LYS A 48 -2.48 -0.81 7.18
N VAL A 49 -1.74 -0.65 6.08
CA VAL A 49 -2.31 -0.18 4.82
C VAL A 49 -3.42 -1.12 4.33
N THR A 50 -3.27 -2.42 4.49
CA THR A 50 -4.32 -3.38 4.12
C THR A 50 -5.63 -3.10 4.86
N ASP A 51 -5.57 -2.78 6.16
CA ASP A 51 -6.76 -2.44 6.95
C ASP A 51 -7.37 -1.12 6.48
N MET A 52 -6.54 -0.16 6.09
CA MET A 52 -7.00 1.11 5.52
C MET A 52 -7.72 0.89 4.19
N LEU A 53 -7.24 -0.03 3.37
CA LEU A 53 -7.89 -0.40 2.11
C LEU A 53 -9.25 -1.08 2.36
N TYR A 54 -9.32 -1.96 3.36
CA TYR A 54 -10.60 -2.57 3.76
C TYR A 54 -11.58 -1.52 4.24
N ALA A 55 -11.13 -0.50 4.98
CA ALA A 55 -11.98 0.60 5.41
C ALA A 55 -12.57 1.37 4.21
N CYS A 56 -11.75 1.62 3.19
CA CYS A 56 -12.22 2.23 1.94
C CYS A 56 -13.29 1.38 1.27
N TYR A 57 -13.08 0.08 1.21
CA TYR A 57 -14.04 -0.86 0.64
C TYR A 57 -15.37 -0.82 1.39
N ASP A 58 -15.33 -0.89 2.72
CA ASP A 58 -16.53 -0.90 3.54
C ASP A 58 -17.34 0.39 3.37
N LEU A 59 -16.67 1.54 3.29
CA LEU A 59 -17.33 2.82 3.06
C LEU A 59 -17.96 2.87 1.67
N ALA A 60 -17.25 2.42 0.65
CA ALA A 60 -17.76 2.38 -0.72
C ALA A 60 -18.98 1.47 -0.82
N ASP A 61 -18.94 0.31 -0.16
CA ASP A 61 -20.03 -0.65 -0.11
C ASP A 61 -21.29 -0.05 0.54
N GLN A 62 -21.11 0.79 1.56
CA GLN A 62 -22.20 1.47 2.25
C GLN A 62 -22.69 2.72 1.53
N GLY A 63 -22.10 3.08 0.40
CA GLY A 63 -22.43 4.30 -0.32
C GLY A 63 -21.91 5.56 0.31
N LYS A 64 -20.95 5.44 1.22
CA LYS A 64 -20.32 6.57 1.91
C LYS A 64 -19.05 7.01 1.21
N SER A 65 -18.62 8.26 1.48
CA SER A 65 -17.37 8.76 0.96
C SER A 65 -16.19 8.07 1.63
N PHE A 66 -15.21 7.63 0.85
CA PHE A 66 -13.96 7.05 1.34
C PHE A 66 -12.75 7.98 1.11
N LYS A 67 -13.01 9.24 0.78
CA LYS A 67 -11.96 10.19 0.43
C LYS A 67 -10.93 10.39 1.55
N ALA A 68 -11.40 10.56 2.79
CA ALA A 68 -10.50 10.78 3.93
C ALA A 68 -9.59 9.58 4.17
N GLU A 69 -10.13 8.37 4.06
CA GLU A 69 -9.39 7.13 4.24
C GLU A 69 -8.37 6.92 3.12
N LEU A 70 -8.76 7.20 1.89
CA LEU A 70 -7.85 7.10 0.74
C LEU A 70 -6.74 8.14 0.83
N ASP A 71 -7.05 9.36 1.26
CA ASP A 71 -6.05 10.42 1.46
C ASP A 71 -5.04 10.03 2.54
N ALA A 72 -5.48 9.33 3.59
CA ALA A 72 -4.59 8.82 4.63
C ALA A 72 -3.60 7.78 4.07
N ILE A 73 -4.07 6.91 3.17
CA ILE A 73 -3.19 5.94 2.48
C ILE A 73 -2.18 6.68 1.60
N LYS A 74 -2.63 7.69 0.86
CA LYS A 74 -1.74 8.52 0.03
C LYS A 74 -0.65 9.15 0.89
N ALA A 75 -1.02 9.68 2.05
CA ALA A 75 -0.07 10.31 2.97
C ALA A 75 0.98 9.32 3.46
N ARG A 76 0.59 8.08 3.74
CA ARG A 76 1.51 7.02 4.13
C ARG A 76 2.55 6.73 3.06
N TYR A 77 2.11 6.58 1.81
CA TYR A 77 3.03 6.33 0.70
C TYR A 77 3.89 7.55 0.39
N GLN A 78 3.32 8.75 0.48
CA GLN A 78 4.07 9.98 0.25
C GLN A 78 5.18 10.17 1.28
N GLU A 79 4.94 9.83 2.53
CA GLU A 79 5.94 9.84 3.60
C GLU A 79 7.12 8.93 3.25
N ILE A 80 6.85 7.74 2.73
CA ILE A 80 7.88 6.80 2.31
C ILE A 80 8.66 7.35 1.12
N ILE A 81 7.97 7.87 0.11
CA ILE A 81 8.60 8.46 -1.09
C ILE A 81 9.51 9.62 -0.70
N ASP A 82 9.03 10.52 0.14
CA ASP A 82 9.80 11.68 0.59
C ASP A 82 11.01 11.26 1.43
N GLY A 83 10.82 10.30 2.33
CA GLY A 83 11.90 9.81 3.18
C GLY A 83 13.00 9.09 2.39
N LEU A 84 12.65 8.46 1.27
CA LEU A 84 13.61 7.81 0.37
C LEU A 84 14.14 8.74 -0.71
N GLN A 85 13.61 9.96 -0.78
CA GLN A 85 13.98 10.97 -1.80
C GLN A 85 13.78 10.44 -3.22
N LEU A 86 12.66 9.74 -3.44
CA LEU A 86 12.32 9.19 -4.75
C LEU A 86 11.62 10.25 -5.60
N ASP A 87 11.90 10.22 -6.91
CA ASP A 87 11.16 11.00 -7.90
C ASP A 87 10.04 10.11 -8.44
N LEU A 88 9.02 9.90 -7.63
CA LEU A 88 7.92 9.00 -7.93
C LEU A 88 6.60 9.68 -7.56
N ASP A 89 5.65 9.66 -8.49
CA ASP A 89 4.31 10.21 -8.30
C ASP A 89 3.28 9.09 -8.46
N LEU A 90 2.46 8.90 -7.43
CA LEU A 90 1.44 7.86 -7.39
C LEU A 90 0.03 8.39 -7.66
N VAL A 91 -0.10 9.61 -8.18
CA VAL A 91 -1.41 10.24 -8.43
C VAL A 91 -2.29 9.38 -9.32
N ASP A 92 -1.74 8.87 -10.42
CA ASP A 92 -2.51 8.05 -11.37
C ASP A 92 -2.94 6.71 -10.76
N GLU A 93 -2.06 6.10 -9.98
CA GLU A 93 -2.35 4.84 -9.29
C GLU A 93 -3.49 5.02 -8.29
N PHE A 94 -3.48 6.11 -7.53
CA PHE A 94 -4.57 6.39 -6.58
C PHE A 94 -5.88 6.76 -7.27
N LYS A 95 -5.83 7.41 -8.41
CA LYS A 95 -7.02 7.65 -9.23
C LYS A 95 -7.63 6.32 -9.69
N THR A 96 -6.80 5.39 -10.12
CA THR A 96 -7.23 4.04 -10.52
C THR A 96 -7.90 3.31 -9.35
N ILE A 97 -7.32 3.40 -8.15
CA ILE A 97 -7.90 2.79 -6.95
C ILE A 97 -9.27 3.41 -6.64
N ALA A 98 -9.37 4.73 -6.67
CA ALA A 98 -10.63 5.42 -6.42
C ALA A 98 -11.73 5.01 -7.40
N VAL A 99 -11.38 4.92 -8.69
CA VAL A 99 -12.29 4.46 -9.73
C VAL A 99 -12.72 3.01 -9.47
N SER A 100 -11.79 2.16 -9.05
CA SER A 100 -12.07 0.75 -8.73
C SER A 100 -13.10 0.62 -7.61
N TYR A 101 -12.97 1.41 -6.54
CA TYR A 101 -13.96 1.40 -5.45
C TYR A 101 -15.32 1.89 -5.93
N THR A 102 -15.35 2.92 -6.76
CA THR A 102 -16.59 3.44 -7.34
C THR A 102 -17.28 2.39 -8.23
N HIS A 103 -16.49 1.72 -9.07
CA HIS A 103 -17.00 0.65 -9.94
C HIS A 103 -17.48 -0.56 -9.14
N LEU A 104 -16.80 -0.92 -8.07
CA LEU A 104 -17.17 -2.02 -7.21
C LEU A 104 -18.57 -1.79 -6.62
N ARG A 105 -18.83 -0.57 -6.16
CA ARG A 105 -20.14 -0.17 -5.66
C ARG A 105 -21.22 -0.28 -6.73
N ALA A 106 -20.96 0.23 -7.93
CA ALA A 106 -21.89 0.15 -9.06
C ALA A 106 -22.10 -1.31 -9.49
N HIS A 107 -21.01 -2.10 -9.45
CA HIS A 107 -21.02 -3.50 -9.85
C HIS A 107 -21.83 -4.35 -8.87
N GLU A 108 -21.73 -4.08 -7.59
CA GLU A 108 -22.53 -4.74 -6.56
C GLU A 108 -24.01 -4.53 -6.80
N THR A 109 -24.41 -3.30 -7.12
CA THR A 109 -25.77 -2.98 -7.47
C THR A 109 -26.25 -3.78 -8.69
N CYS A 110 -25.38 -4.00 -9.65
CA CYS A 110 -25.67 -4.80 -10.83
C CYS A 110 -25.64 -6.31 -10.55
N ALA A 111 -24.78 -6.76 -9.66
CA ALA A 111 -24.61 -8.16 -9.33
C ALA A 111 -25.83 -8.74 -8.60
N ASP A 112 -26.59 -7.91 -7.94
CA ASP A 112 -27.83 -8.30 -7.27
C ASP A 112 -28.95 -8.62 -8.28
N LEU A 113 -28.68 -8.36 -9.52
CA LEU A 113 -29.54 -8.74 -10.61
C LEU A 113 -29.27 -10.17 -11.08
#